data_e7b81ba10dc97468647d08a7e90d5ed7
#
_entry.id   e7b81ba10dc97468647d08a7e90d5ed7
#
_cell.length_a   1.000
_cell.length_b   1.000
_cell.length_c   1.000
_cell.angle_alpha   90.00
_cell.angle_beta   90.00
_cell.angle_gamma   90.00
#
_symmetry.space_group_name_H-M   'P 1'
#
loop_
_entity.id
_entity.type
_entity.pdbx_description
1 polymer ?
#
loop_
_entity_poly.entity_id
_entity_poly.type
_entity_poly.pdbx_seq_one_letter_code
_entity_poly.pdbx_strand_id
1 'polypeptide(L)' 'MAIVVNIDVMMARRKMSLNELSEKVDITPANLSILTTGKAKAIRFSTLEAVCRVLECQPGDILEYHPDEDKTSPNMDK' A
#
# COMPACT_ATOMS: atom_id res chain seq x y z
N MET A 1 -10.97 -8.32 9.03
CA MET A 1 -11.01 -6.91 8.66
C MET A 1 -9.60 -6.39 8.48
N ALA A 2 -9.34 -5.80 7.35
CA ALA A 2 -7.97 -5.37 7.10
C ALA A 2 -7.91 -4.32 6.01
N ILE A 3 -6.89 -3.48 6.12
CA ILE A 3 -6.49 -2.64 4.99
C ILE A 3 -5.42 -3.43 4.25
N VAL A 4 -5.64 -3.63 2.97
CA VAL A 4 -4.72 -4.36 2.11
C VAL A 4 -3.90 -3.36 1.31
N VAL A 5 -2.58 -3.56 1.28
CA VAL A 5 -1.68 -2.66 0.57
C VAL A 5 -1.27 -3.34 -0.73
N ASN A 6 -1.57 -2.68 -1.85
CA ASN A 6 -1.34 -3.25 -3.18
C ASN A 6 -0.20 -2.54 -3.91
N ILE A 7 0.78 -2.02 -3.16
CA ILE A 7 1.92 -1.36 -3.79
C ILE A 7 2.68 -2.35 -4.67
N ASP A 8 2.83 -3.59 -4.20
CA ASP A 8 3.54 -4.61 -4.97
C ASP A 8 2.83 -4.90 -6.28
N VAL A 9 1.50 -4.90 -6.29
CA VAL A 9 0.73 -5.11 -7.51
C VAL A 9 1.01 -3.98 -8.51
N MET A 10 0.99 -2.74 -8.02
CA MET A 10 1.24 -1.60 -8.91
C MET A 10 2.68 -1.57 -9.40
N MET A 11 3.63 -1.99 -8.55
CA MET A 11 5.02 -2.11 -8.98
C MET A 11 5.13 -3.11 -10.13
N ALA A 12 4.45 -4.25 -10.00
CA ALA A 12 4.48 -5.26 -11.06
C ALA A 12 3.88 -4.71 -12.35
N ARG A 13 2.81 -3.95 -12.24
CA ARG A 13 2.18 -3.35 -13.43
C ARG A 13 3.11 -2.37 -14.13
N ARG A 14 3.92 -1.64 -13.35
CA ARG A 14 4.87 -0.68 -13.91
C ARG A 14 6.24 -1.31 -14.17
N LYS A 15 6.40 -2.60 -13.89
CA LYS A 15 7.65 -3.33 -14.06
C LYS A 15 8.79 -2.64 -13.32
N MET A 16 8.50 -2.21 -12.11
CA MET A 16 9.43 -1.47 -11.27
C MET A 16 9.84 -2.33 -10.10
N SER A 17 11.15 -2.38 -9.81
CA SER A 17 11.66 -3.14 -8.69
C SER A 17 11.52 -2.38 -7.39
N LEU A 18 11.64 -3.10 -6.27
CA LEU A 18 11.58 -2.49 -4.96
C LEU A 18 12.69 -1.44 -4.78
N ASN A 19 13.90 -1.77 -5.21
CA ASN A 19 15.01 -0.83 -5.11
C ASN A 19 14.78 0.41 -5.94
N GLU A 20 14.24 0.22 -7.13
CA GLU A 20 13.96 1.34 -8.00
C GLU A 20 12.92 2.27 -7.39
N LEU A 21 11.85 1.70 -6.85
CA LEU A 21 10.81 2.50 -6.21
C LEU A 21 11.36 3.20 -4.97
N SER A 22 12.17 2.49 -4.18
CA SER A 22 12.72 3.08 -2.96
C SER A 22 13.56 4.31 -3.27
N GLU A 23 14.32 4.28 -4.36
CA GLU A 23 15.11 5.43 -4.75
C GLU A 23 14.22 6.59 -5.18
N LYS A 24 13.15 6.30 -5.89
CA LYS A 24 12.29 7.35 -6.43
C LYS A 24 11.42 7.99 -5.36
N VAL A 25 11.07 7.27 -4.31
CA VAL A 25 10.24 7.81 -3.23
C VAL A 25 11.06 8.19 -2.01
N ASP A 26 12.37 8.02 -2.07
CA ASP A 26 13.30 8.40 -1.00
C ASP A 26 12.98 7.69 0.32
N ILE A 27 12.73 6.39 0.22
CA ILE A 27 12.47 5.52 1.36
C ILE A 27 13.44 4.35 1.26
N THR A 28 14.00 3.91 2.39
CA THR A 28 14.92 2.78 2.35
C THR A 28 14.19 1.53 1.86
N PRO A 29 14.89 0.61 1.18
CA PRO A 29 14.26 -0.62 0.73
C PRO A 29 13.64 -1.42 1.89
N ALA A 30 14.26 -1.40 3.06
CA ALA A 30 13.73 -2.11 4.21
C ALA A 30 12.37 -1.54 4.62
N ASN A 31 12.28 -0.21 4.69
CA ASN A 31 11.01 0.44 5.07
C ASN A 31 9.96 0.23 3.99
N LEU A 32 10.36 0.30 2.74
CA LEU A 32 9.42 0.09 1.65
C LEU A 32 8.90 -1.35 1.65
N SER A 33 9.79 -2.30 1.97
CA SER A 33 9.40 -3.70 2.06
C SER A 33 8.32 -3.89 3.12
N ILE A 34 8.45 -3.20 4.26
CA ILE A 34 7.46 -3.28 5.32
C ILE A 34 6.10 -2.79 4.80
N LEU A 35 6.11 -1.72 4.03
CA LEU A 35 4.88 -1.20 3.44
C LEU A 35 4.26 -2.18 2.43
N THR A 36 5.08 -2.74 1.56
CA THR A 36 4.57 -3.59 0.47
C THR A 36 4.06 -4.93 0.98
N THR A 37 4.58 -5.39 2.11
CA THR A 37 4.13 -6.67 2.67
C THR A 37 2.94 -6.51 3.60
N GLY A 38 2.46 -5.28 3.78
CA GLY A 38 1.30 -5.05 4.61
C GLY A 38 1.57 -5.09 6.10
N LYS A 39 2.83 -5.05 6.50
CA LYS A 39 3.19 -5.10 7.91
C LYS A 39 3.25 -3.73 8.56
N ALA A 40 3.19 -2.67 7.77
CA ALA A 40 3.19 -1.33 8.30
C ALA A 40 1.85 -1.04 8.96
N LYS A 41 1.89 -0.34 10.08
CA LYS A 41 0.67 0.04 10.80
C LYS A 41 0.17 1.41 10.40
N ALA A 42 0.96 2.16 9.67
CA ALA A 42 0.61 3.50 9.24
C ALA A 42 1.42 3.86 8.03
N ILE A 43 0.90 4.79 7.25
CA ILE A 43 1.62 5.37 6.13
C ILE A 43 1.37 6.87 6.16
N ARG A 44 2.42 7.65 5.97
CA ARG A 44 2.29 9.09 5.93
C ARG A 44 1.70 9.53 4.61
N PHE A 45 0.91 10.58 4.64
CA PHE A 45 0.34 11.10 3.41
C PHE A 45 1.42 11.52 2.42
N SER A 46 2.54 12.05 2.91
CA SER A 46 3.64 12.42 2.01
C SER A 46 4.21 11.20 1.31
N THR A 47 4.33 10.08 2.02
CA THR A 47 4.80 8.83 1.43
C THR A 47 3.79 8.31 0.42
N LEU A 48 2.51 8.32 0.79
CA LEU A 48 1.45 7.88 -0.09
C LEU A 48 1.42 8.70 -1.37
N GLU A 49 1.57 10.02 -1.23
CA GLU A 49 1.60 10.91 -2.39
C GLU A 49 2.77 10.58 -3.30
N ALA A 50 3.96 10.36 -2.73
CA ALA A 50 5.14 10.05 -3.52
C ALA A 50 4.96 8.74 -4.28
N VAL A 51 4.42 7.73 -3.62
CA VAL A 51 4.19 6.44 -4.26
C VAL A 51 3.18 6.57 -5.39
N CYS A 52 2.09 7.30 -5.16
CA CYS A 52 1.10 7.52 -6.19
C CYS A 52 1.69 8.25 -7.39
N ARG A 53 2.53 9.26 -7.13
CA ARG A 53 3.13 10.02 -8.21
C ARG A 53 4.06 9.15 -9.05
N VAL A 54 4.90 8.37 -8.39
CA VAL A 54 5.89 7.55 -9.10
C VAL A 54 5.22 6.42 -9.84
N LEU A 55 4.23 5.77 -9.24
CA LEU A 55 3.52 4.67 -9.87
C LEU A 55 2.37 5.14 -10.75
N GLU A 56 2.12 6.44 -10.79
CA GLU A 56 1.06 7.03 -11.63
C GLU A 56 -0.28 6.38 -11.35
N CYS A 57 -0.68 6.39 -10.10
CA CYS A 57 -1.93 5.77 -9.68
C CYS A 57 -2.56 6.59 -8.57
N GLN A 58 -3.74 6.17 -8.16
CA GLN A 58 -4.50 6.83 -7.11
C GLN A 58 -4.35 6.05 -5.80
N PRO A 59 -4.58 6.69 -4.65
CA PRO A 59 -4.52 5.95 -3.39
C PRO A 59 -5.44 4.74 -3.36
N GLY A 60 -6.59 4.80 -4.03
CA GLY A 60 -7.49 3.67 -4.09
C GLY A 60 -6.94 2.49 -4.87
N ASP A 61 -5.91 2.71 -5.68
CA ASP A 61 -5.22 1.61 -6.37
C ASP A 61 -4.23 0.91 -5.45
N ILE A 62 -3.81 1.59 -4.38
CA ILE A 62 -2.77 1.10 -3.48
C ILE A 62 -3.38 0.51 -2.22
N LEU A 63 -4.46 1.11 -1.71
CA LEU A 63 -5.06 0.72 -0.45
C LEU A 63 -6.49 0.24 -0.67
N GLU A 64 -6.81 -0.90 -0.06
CA GLU A 64 -8.16 -1.45 -0.14
C GLU A 64 -8.61 -1.85 1.26
N TYR A 65 -9.88 -1.75 1.49
CA TYR A 65 -10.47 -2.22 2.73
C TYR A 65 -11.19 -3.54 2.47
N HIS A 66 -10.83 -4.55 3.26
CA HIS A 66 -11.44 -5.86 3.18
C HIS A 66 -12.07 -6.17 4.53
N PRO A 67 -13.39 -6.23 4.64
CA PRO A 67 -14.00 -6.57 5.92
C PRO A 67 -13.76 -8.03 6.26
N ASP A 68 -13.87 -8.34 7.53
CA ASP A 68 -13.81 -9.72 7.96
C ASP A 68 -14.94 -10.50 7.33
N GLU A 69 -14.63 -11.63 6.77
CA GLU A 69 -15.65 -12.46 6.15
C GLU A 69 -16.37 -13.32 7.17
N ASP A 70 -15.71 -13.57 8.27
CA ASP A 70 -16.40 -14.33 9.26
C ASP A 70 -17.39 -13.53 9.99
N LYS A 71 -17.53 -12.96 9.87
CA LYS A 71 -18.32 -12.63 10.58
C LYS A 71 -19.01 -11.73 10.87
N THR A 72 -19.36 -11.74 10.98
CA THR A 72 -19.82 -11.20 11.23
C THR A 72 -20.03 -10.11 11.53
N SER A 73 -20.26 -9.72 11.66
CA SER A 73 -20.32 -8.82 12.05
C SER A 73 -20.85 -7.96 11.88
N PRO A 74 -21.52 -7.71 12.22
CA PRO A 74 -22.04 -6.80 11.98
C PRO A 74 -22.05 -5.66 12.13
N ASN A 75 -22.06 -5.61 12.40
CA ASN A 75 -22.05 -4.59 12.50
C ASN A 75 -21.77 -3.63 12.31
N MET A 76 -21.88 -3.61 12.21
CA MET A 76 -21.70 -2.78 12.05
C MET A 76 -21.65 -1.79 12.02
N ASP A 77 -21.89 -1.78 12.17
CA ASP A 77 -21.95 -0.78 12.12
C ASP A 77 -21.74 0.04 12.11
N LYS A 78 -21.90 -0.16 12.11
CA LYS A 78 -21.86 0.58 12.13
C LYS A 78 -21.71 1.11 12.08
#